data_8d5bdb3a7de7eb0c45ab1ab0bfe3c19c
#
_entry.id   8d5bdb3a7de7eb0c45ab1ab0bfe3c19c
#
_cell.length_a   1.000
_cell.length_b   1.000
_cell.length_c   1.000
_cell.angle_alpha   90.00
_cell.angle_beta   90.00
_cell.angle_gamma   90.00
#
_symmetry.space_group_name_H-M   'P 1'
#
loop_
_entity.id
_entity.type
_entity.pdbx_description
1 polymer ?
#
loop_
_entity_poly.entity_id
_entity_poly.type
_entity_poly.pdbx_seq_one_letter_code
_entity_poly.pdbx_strand_id
1 'polypeptide(L)'
;MDIKACAEQWLEASDLDYTILRGVAFMQGLISQFAIPVLESQTVWVSGTPTAIAYMNTQDMARFAVAALERQETVRRAFPVVGPRAWTTGEITQLCERYTGKDARLFRVPPVLLQLMRAVTSFFEASLNVAERLAFDRVISGGGRLDAPMEESYAAFGLDPADTTSLEDYLREYYDTILKRLREMEADLDKDAKKKLPF
;
A
#
# COMPACT_ATOMS: atom_id res chain seq x y z
N MET A 1 9.83 19.40 -11.58
CA MET A 1 8.37 19.67 -11.55
C MET A 1 7.68 18.33 -11.39
N ASP A 2 6.78 18.17 -10.46
CA ASP A 2 6.08 16.90 -10.26
C ASP A 2 5.11 16.68 -11.42
N ILE A 3 5.23 15.55 -12.13
CA ILE A 3 4.41 15.21 -13.30
C ILE A 3 2.91 15.23 -12.94
N LYS A 4 2.57 14.78 -11.73
CA LYS A 4 1.17 14.79 -11.27
C LYS A 4 0.63 16.20 -11.08
N ALA A 5 1.41 17.08 -10.46
CA ALA A 5 1.02 18.48 -10.30
C ALA A 5 0.86 19.19 -11.66
N CYS A 6 1.71 18.86 -12.63
CA CYS A 6 1.58 19.38 -13.99
C CYS A 6 0.30 18.88 -14.68
N ALA A 7 -0.04 17.59 -14.53
CA ALA A 7 -1.26 17.02 -15.06
C ALA A 7 -2.52 17.64 -14.41
N GLU A 8 -2.52 17.89 -13.10
CA GLU A 8 -3.61 18.60 -12.43
C GLU A 8 -3.79 20.02 -12.99
N GLN A 9 -2.69 20.78 -13.16
CA GLN A 9 -2.75 22.13 -13.75
C GLN A 9 -3.31 22.13 -15.16
N TRP A 10 -2.99 21.12 -15.99
CA TRP A 10 -3.55 21.02 -17.35
C TRP A 10 -5.05 20.69 -17.32
N LEU A 11 -5.50 19.83 -16.40
CA LEU A 11 -6.93 19.57 -16.21
C LEU A 11 -7.67 20.81 -15.74
N GLU A 12 -7.12 21.54 -14.77
CA GLU A 12 -7.71 22.78 -14.25
C GLU A 12 -7.84 23.87 -15.32
N ALA A 13 -6.87 23.94 -16.24
CA ALA A 13 -6.87 24.87 -17.37
C ALA A 13 -7.73 24.43 -18.56
N SER A 14 -8.26 23.20 -18.56
CA SER A 14 -9.08 22.64 -19.64
C SER A 14 -10.57 22.93 -19.42
N ASP A 15 -11.37 22.74 -20.49
CA ASP A 15 -12.84 22.79 -20.44
C ASP A 15 -13.47 21.43 -20.11
N LEU A 16 -12.65 20.43 -19.72
CA LEU A 16 -13.14 19.10 -19.39
C LEU A 16 -13.80 19.09 -18.02
N ASP A 17 -14.83 18.28 -17.88
CA ASP A 17 -15.34 17.86 -16.58
C ASP A 17 -14.41 16.80 -16.01
N TYR A 18 -13.81 17.08 -14.86
CA TYR A 18 -12.87 16.20 -14.20
C TYR A 18 -13.17 16.10 -12.71
N THR A 19 -12.73 14.99 -12.09
CA THR A 19 -12.62 14.84 -10.63
C THR A 19 -11.25 14.27 -10.32
N ILE A 20 -10.49 14.92 -9.42
CA ILE A 20 -9.16 14.47 -9.03
C ILE A 20 -9.26 13.74 -7.69
N LEU A 21 -8.89 12.45 -7.69
CA LEU A 21 -8.79 11.63 -6.50
C LEU A 21 -7.34 11.57 -6.04
N ARG A 22 -7.01 12.25 -4.93
CA ARG A 22 -5.65 12.33 -4.40
C ARG A 22 -5.42 11.20 -3.39
N GLY A 23 -4.91 10.05 -3.88
CA GLY A 23 -4.49 8.93 -3.04
C GLY A 23 -3.03 9.07 -2.60
N VAL A 24 -2.68 8.45 -1.46
CA VAL A 24 -1.30 8.44 -0.93
C VAL A 24 -0.61 7.11 -1.25
N ALA A 25 -1.15 6.01 -0.76
CA ALA A 25 -0.60 4.67 -0.94
C ALA A 25 -1.70 3.60 -0.84
N PHE A 26 -1.43 2.40 -1.38
CA PHE A 26 -2.39 1.31 -1.41
C PHE A 26 -1.99 0.13 -0.53
N MET A 27 -2.96 -0.49 0.13
CA MET A 27 -2.78 -1.66 1.00
C MET A 27 -2.17 -2.86 0.26
N GLN A 28 -2.46 -3.01 -1.04
CA GLN A 28 -1.96 -4.11 -1.86
C GLN A 28 -0.43 -4.18 -1.91
N GLY A 29 0.25 -3.03 -1.86
CA GLY A 29 1.70 -2.97 -1.81
C GLY A 29 2.31 -3.57 -0.53
N LEU A 30 1.55 -3.58 0.56
CA LEU A 30 2.00 -4.10 1.85
C LEU A 30 2.13 -5.62 1.87
N ILE A 31 1.43 -6.33 0.98
CA ILE A 31 1.48 -7.79 0.90
C ILE A 31 2.90 -8.25 0.58
N SER A 32 3.50 -7.74 -0.48
CA SER A 32 4.87 -8.11 -0.87
C SER A 32 5.93 -7.50 0.03
N GLN A 33 5.66 -6.35 0.62
CA GLN A 33 6.62 -5.62 1.43
C GLN A 33 6.69 -6.14 2.88
N PHE A 34 5.57 -6.56 3.45
CA PHE A 34 5.47 -6.97 4.85
C PHE A 34 4.84 -8.35 5.03
N ALA A 35 3.67 -8.60 4.45
CA ALA A 35 2.88 -9.78 4.78
C ALA A 35 3.57 -11.09 4.38
N ILE A 36 4.06 -11.20 3.15
CA ILE A 36 4.79 -12.38 2.67
C ILE A 36 6.11 -12.56 3.41
N PRO A 37 7.00 -11.54 3.53
CA PRO A 37 8.25 -11.70 4.26
C PRO A 37 8.08 -12.17 5.70
N VAL A 38 7.09 -11.66 6.43
CA VAL A 38 6.83 -12.12 7.81
C VAL A 38 6.32 -13.56 7.82
N LEU A 39 5.39 -13.91 6.92
CA LEU A 39 4.86 -15.28 6.81
C LEU A 39 5.95 -16.31 6.48
N GLU A 40 6.90 -15.95 5.63
CA GLU A 40 8.01 -16.82 5.20
C GLU A 40 9.26 -16.69 6.09
N SER A 41 9.18 -15.93 7.18
CA SER A 41 10.31 -15.66 8.09
C SER A 41 11.52 -15.02 7.38
N GLN A 42 11.25 -14.27 6.30
CA GLN A 42 12.23 -13.47 5.58
C GLN A 42 12.49 -12.14 6.28
N THR A 43 13.53 -11.43 5.83
CA THR A 43 13.87 -10.12 6.36
C THR A 43 12.97 -9.03 5.75
N VAL A 44 12.31 -8.26 6.59
CA VAL A 44 11.59 -7.03 6.19
C VAL A 44 12.58 -5.87 6.19
N TRP A 45 12.73 -5.21 5.03
CA TRP A 45 13.65 -4.09 4.86
C TRP A 45 12.91 -2.78 5.14
N VAL A 46 13.43 -2.00 6.09
CA VAL A 46 12.88 -0.70 6.45
C VAL A 46 13.94 0.37 6.41
N SER A 47 13.61 1.59 6.01
CA SER A 47 14.55 2.70 5.88
C SER A 47 14.13 3.89 6.72
N GLY A 48 15.12 4.65 7.19
CA GLY A 48 14.95 5.95 7.85
C GLY A 48 14.03 6.00 9.07
N THR A 49 13.47 7.17 9.32
CA THR A 49 12.43 7.41 10.33
C THR A 49 11.07 7.11 9.71
N PRO A 50 10.28 6.19 10.28
CA PRO A 50 9.03 5.77 9.66
C PRO A 50 8.03 6.92 9.58
N THR A 51 7.51 7.16 8.39
CA THR A 51 6.35 8.02 8.14
C THR A 51 5.08 7.20 8.36
N ALA A 52 4.11 7.77 9.06
CA ALA A 52 2.79 7.15 9.18
C ALA A 52 1.98 7.45 7.91
N ILE A 53 1.47 6.42 7.24
CA ILE A 53 0.77 6.53 5.94
C ILE A 53 -0.63 5.94 6.04
N ALA A 54 -1.63 6.69 5.57
CA ALA A 54 -3.02 6.25 5.48
C ALA A 54 -3.22 5.46 4.18
N TYR A 55 -3.00 4.14 4.24
CA TYR A 55 -3.16 3.24 3.10
C TYR A 55 -4.64 3.03 2.76
N MET A 56 -4.98 3.15 1.49
CA MET A 56 -6.31 2.90 0.96
C MET A 56 -6.38 1.54 0.25
N ASN A 57 -7.50 0.81 0.41
CA ASN A 57 -7.75 -0.36 -0.42
C ASN A 57 -8.09 0.08 -1.85
N THR A 58 -7.50 -0.57 -2.86
CA THR A 58 -7.79 -0.24 -4.28
C THR A 58 -9.25 -0.46 -4.66
N GLN A 59 -9.96 -1.39 -4.02
CA GLN A 59 -11.40 -1.58 -4.24
C GLN A 59 -12.21 -0.39 -3.72
N ASP A 60 -11.85 0.16 -2.56
CA ASP A 60 -12.50 1.35 -2.05
C ASP A 60 -12.16 2.59 -2.91
N MET A 61 -10.90 2.73 -3.38
CA MET A 61 -10.56 3.76 -4.35
C MET A 61 -11.42 3.65 -5.62
N ALA A 62 -11.68 2.44 -6.11
CA ALA A 62 -12.56 2.22 -7.26
C ALA A 62 -14.01 2.65 -6.98
N ARG A 63 -14.52 2.46 -5.75
CA ARG A 63 -15.86 2.96 -5.37
C ARG A 63 -15.94 4.49 -5.45
N PHE A 64 -14.91 5.21 -4.99
CA PHE A 64 -14.82 6.67 -5.17
C PHE A 64 -14.75 7.04 -6.64
N ALA A 65 -13.98 6.32 -7.46
CA ALA A 65 -13.87 6.59 -8.89
C ALA A 65 -15.20 6.39 -9.64
N VAL A 66 -15.96 5.35 -9.31
CA VAL A 66 -17.29 5.09 -9.88
C VAL A 66 -18.27 6.17 -9.43
N ALA A 67 -18.30 6.49 -8.13
CA ALA A 67 -19.17 7.53 -7.60
C ALA A 67 -18.88 8.92 -8.22
N ALA A 68 -17.62 9.20 -8.56
CA ALA A 68 -17.25 10.45 -9.25
C ALA A 68 -17.94 10.63 -10.59
N LEU A 69 -18.25 9.54 -11.32
CA LEU A 69 -18.92 9.58 -12.61
C LEU A 69 -20.42 9.93 -12.51
N GLU A 70 -20.99 9.76 -11.34
CA GLU A 70 -22.43 9.94 -11.07
C GLU A 70 -22.78 11.20 -10.28
N ARG A 71 -21.76 11.89 -9.72
CA ARG A 71 -21.92 12.99 -8.77
C ARG A 71 -21.48 14.33 -9.34
N GLN A 72 -22.43 15.19 -9.61
CA GLN A 72 -22.17 16.55 -10.12
C GLN A 72 -21.40 17.41 -9.10
N GLU A 73 -21.56 17.14 -7.80
CA GLU A 73 -20.88 17.83 -6.71
C GLU A 73 -19.37 17.64 -6.71
N THR A 74 -18.87 16.61 -7.43
CA THR A 74 -17.43 16.31 -7.53
C THR A 74 -16.76 16.91 -8.76
N VAL A 75 -17.54 17.42 -9.70
CA VAL A 75 -17.05 17.96 -10.98
C VAL A 75 -16.15 19.18 -10.75
N ARG A 76 -15.01 19.20 -11.43
CA ARG A 76 -13.95 20.24 -11.38
C ARG A 76 -13.38 20.47 -9.98
N ARG A 77 -13.31 19.40 -9.19
CA ARG A 77 -12.78 19.42 -7.81
C ARG A 77 -11.76 18.32 -7.58
N ALA A 78 -10.93 18.53 -6.56
CA ALA A 78 -9.95 17.56 -6.08
C ALA A 78 -10.30 17.14 -4.65
N PHE A 79 -10.26 15.83 -4.40
CA PHE A 79 -10.59 15.24 -3.10
C PHE A 79 -9.48 14.33 -2.61
N PRO A 80 -9.11 14.38 -1.34
CA PRO A 80 -8.28 13.34 -0.74
C PRO A 80 -9.06 12.02 -0.72
N VAL A 81 -8.40 10.91 -1.08
CA VAL A 81 -8.95 9.55 -0.94
C VAL A 81 -7.87 8.69 -0.31
N VAL A 82 -7.89 8.64 1.00
CA VAL A 82 -6.88 7.98 1.84
C VAL A 82 -7.55 7.00 2.80
N GLY A 83 -6.77 6.07 3.34
CA GLY A 83 -7.30 5.09 4.30
C GLY A 83 -7.77 5.73 5.61
N PRO A 84 -8.57 5.01 6.39
CA PRO A 84 -9.22 5.54 7.60
C PRO A 84 -8.23 5.87 8.72
N ARG A 85 -7.03 5.28 8.69
CA ARG A 85 -5.97 5.50 9.68
C ARG A 85 -4.60 5.48 9.03
N ALA A 86 -3.70 6.33 9.52
CA ALA A 86 -2.28 6.27 9.14
C ALA A 86 -1.53 5.25 10.00
N TRP A 87 -0.64 4.48 9.36
CA TRP A 87 0.13 3.38 9.92
C TRP A 87 1.61 3.58 9.70
N THR A 88 2.41 3.33 10.71
CA THR A 88 3.86 3.23 10.61
C THR A 88 4.28 1.82 10.17
N THR A 89 5.49 1.70 9.60
CA THR A 89 6.07 0.39 9.25
C THR A 89 6.15 -0.56 10.45
N GLY A 90 6.42 -0.03 11.65
CA GLY A 90 6.45 -0.81 12.89
C GLY A 90 5.08 -1.38 13.27
N GLU A 91 4.02 -0.57 13.21
CA GLU A 91 2.65 -1.02 13.48
C GLU A 91 2.18 -2.07 12.46
N ILE A 92 2.51 -1.88 11.17
CA ILE A 92 2.19 -2.86 10.11
C ILE A 92 2.90 -4.19 10.37
N THR A 93 4.18 -4.13 10.72
CA THR A 93 4.96 -5.34 11.05
C THR A 93 4.34 -6.08 12.25
N GLN A 94 4.03 -5.37 13.35
CA GLN A 94 3.38 -5.96 14.52
C GLN A 94 2.02 -6.59 14.18
N LEU A 95 1.29 -5.98 13.25
CA LEU A 95 0.02 -6.54 12.78
C LEU A 95 0.24 -7.85 12.02
N CYS A 96 1.26 -7.91 11.16
CA CYS A 96 1.63 -9.13 10.45
C CYS A 96 2.11 -10.24 11.42
N GLU A 97 2.93 -9.91 12.42
CA GLU A 97 3.36 -10.82 13.48
C GLU A 97 2.16 -11.43 14.24
N ARG A 98 1.19 -10.59 14.58
CA ARG A 98 -0.03 -11.03 15.28
C ARG A 98 -0.84 -12.05 14.49
N TYR A 99 -0.98 -11.84 13.17
CA TYR A 99 -1.77 -12.75 12.33
C TYR A 99 -1.02 -14.04 11.95
N THR A 100 0.31 -13.98 11.87
CA THR A 100 1.11 -15.17 11.52
C THR A 100 1.58 -15.96 12.73
N GLY A 101 1.64 -15.36 13.91
CA GLY A 101 2.28 -15.92 15.10
C GLY A 101 3.82 -16.03 14.97
N LYS A 102 4.43 -15.30 14.03
CA LYS A 102 5.87 -15.33 13.75
C LYS A 102 6.48 -13.96 14.00
N ASP A 103 7.70 -13.96 14.56
CA ASP A 103 8.48 -12.74 14.76
C ASP A 103 9.09 -12.26 13.44
N ALA A 104 8.94 -10.97 13.14
CA ALA A 104 9.53 -10.37 11.97
C ALA A 104 11.02 -10.06 12.17
N ARG A 105 11.81 -10.34 11.15
CA ARG A 105 13.22 -9.95 11.10
C ARG A 105 13.34 -8.61 10.41
N LEU A 106 13.47 -7.52 11.19
CA LEU A 106 13.61 -6.18 10.63
C LEU A 106 15.09 -5.86 10.37
N PHE A 107 15.40 -5.45 9.15
CA PHE A 107 16.70 -4.88 8.80
C PHE A 107 16.55 -3.41 8.44
N ARG A 108 17.17 -2.54 9.21
CA ARG A 108 17.16 -1.10 8.96
C ARG A 108 18.30 -0.73 8.01
N VAL A 109 17.94 -0.26 6.82
CA VAL A 109 18.90 0.24 5.84
C VAL A 109 19.35 1.64 6.23
N PRO A 110 20.65 1.88 6.45
CA PRO A 110 21.14 3.21 6.74
C PRO A 110 20.86 4.17 5.58
N PRO A 111 20.38 5.41 5.83
CA PRO A 111 20.09 6.38 4.78
C PRO A 111 21.29 6.70 3.87
N VAL A 112 22.52 6.62 4.41
CA VAL A 112 23.77 6.80 3.65
C VAL A 112 23.94 5.73 2.58
N LEU A 113 23.58 4.47 2.86
CA LEU A 113 23.67 3.38 1.90
C LEU A 113 22.68 3.58 0.74
N LEU A 114 21.47 4.06 1.04
CA LEU A 114 20.47 4.42 0.00
C LEU A 114 20.97 5.56 -0.89
N GLN A 115 21.62 6.57 -0.30
CA GLN A 115 22.23 7.68 -1.06
C GLN A 115 23.37 7.19 -1.98
N LEU A 116 24.21 6.28 -1.49
CA LEU A 116 25.29 5.70 -2.27
C LEU A 116 24.74 4.86 -3.43
N MET A 117 23.75 4.01 -3.17
CA MET A 117 23.07 3.22 -4.21
C MET A 117 22.46 4.13 -5.28
N ARG A 118 21.83 5.24 -4.87
CA ARG A 118 21.28 6.23 -5.79
C ARG A 118 22.37 6.87 -6.66
N ALA A 119 23.51 7.25 -6.09
CA ALA A 119 24.62 7.84 -6.83
C ALA A 119 25.18 6.87 -7.88
N VAL A 120 25.25 5.57 -7.56
CA VAL A 120 25.71 4.52 -8.49
C VAL A 120 24.67 4.23 -9.58
N THR A 121 23.38 4.14 -9.21
CA THR A 121 22.33 3.80 -10.18
C THR A 121 21.96 4.96 -11.09
N SER A 122 22.21 6.22 -10.70
CA SER A 122 22.00 7.37 -11.59
C SER A 122 22.93 7.40 -12.81
N PHE A 123 23.96 6.57 -12.83
CA PHE A 123 24.91 6.43 -13.95
C PHE A 123 24.42 5.52 -15.08
N PHE A 124 23.35 4.74 -14.87
CA PHE A 124 22.80 3.83 -15.85
C PHE A 124 21.41 4.28 -16.32
N GLU A 125 21.17 4.38 -17.63
CA GLU A 125 19.87 4.80 -18.20
C GLU A 125 18.67 3.92 -17.78
N ALA A 126 18.90 2.67 -17.37
CA ALA A 126 17.88 1.80 -16.77
C ALA A 126 17.44 2.23 -15.35
N SER A 127 18.03 3.28 -14.81
CA SER A 127 17.88 3.71 -13.40
C SER A 127 16.73 4.68 -13.13
N LEU A 128 16.00 5.15 -14.15
CA LEU A 128 14.86 6.08 -13.95
C LEU A 128 13.83 5.50 -12.97
N ASN A 129 13.48 4.23 -13.11
CA ASN A 129 12.58 3.54 -12.18
C ASN A 129 13.16 3.40 -10.75
N VAL A 130 14.49 3.28 -10.64
CA VAL A 130 15.19 3.19 -9.34
C VAL A 130 15.25 4.56 -8.68
N ALA A 131 15.51 5.63 -9.45
CA ALA A 131 15.55 6.99 -8.94
C ALA A 131 14.17 7.45 -8.41
N GLU A 132 13.08 7.09 -9.08
CA GLU A 132 11.71 7.35 -8.62
C GLU A 132 11.37 6.57 -7.35
N ARG A 133 11.75 5.29 -7.28
CA ARG A 133 11.57 4.47 -6.07
C ARG A 133 12.34 5.05 -4.88
N LEU A 134 13.58 5.52 -5.09
CA LEU A 134 14.38 6.15 -4.04
C LEU A 134 13.86 7.54 -3.66
N ALA A 135 13.21 8.28 -4.57
CA ALA A 135 12.52 9.52 -4.25
C ALA A 135 11.29 9.27 -3.36
N PHE A 136 10.51 8.22 -3.66
CA PHE A 136 9.40 7.77 -2.83
C PHE A 136 9.89 7.30 -1.44
N ASP A 137 11.00 6.52 -1.39
CA ASP A 137 11.62 6.09 -0.13
C ASP A 137 12.01 7.28 0.77
N ARG A 138 12.43 8.39 0.17
CA ARG A 138 12.73 9.62 0.93
C ARG A 138 11.49 10.20 1.61
N VAL A 139 10.32 10.13 0.97
CA VAL A 139 9.04 10.58 1.55
C VAL A 139 8.61 9.67 2.69
N ILE A 140 8.69 8.34 2.51
CA ILE A 140 8.29 7.37 3.53
C ILE A 140 9.28 7.23 4.68
N SER A 141 10.53 7.66 4.48
CA SER A 141 11.63 7.61 5.47
C SER A 141 11.91 8.96 6.15
N GLY A 142 11.19 10.01 5.77
CA GLY A 142 11.43 11.38 6.26
C GLY A 142 10.90 11.66 7.65
N GLY A 143 10.15 10.75 8.23
CA GLY A 143 9.37 10.97 9.45
C GLY A 143 8.21 11.95 9.19
N GLY A 144 7.06 11.68 9.72
CA GLY A 144 5.89 12.53 9.52
C GLY A 144 4.61 11.71 9.38
N ARG A 145 3.61 12.34 8.78
CA ARG A 145 2.30 11.75 8.60
C ARG A 145 1.75 12.11 7.23
N LEU A 146 1.31 11.10 6.48
CA LEU A 146 0.66 11.23 5.17
C LEU A 146 -0.77 10.71 5.29
N ASP A 147 -1.66 11.59 5.67
CA ASP A 147 -3.10 11.40 5.74
C ASP A 147 -3.83 12.70 5.40
N ALA A 148 -5.14 12.63 5.31
CA ALA A 148 -5.99 13.78 5.10
C ALA A 148 -7.36 13.54 5.73
N PRO A 149 -8.11 14.59 6.11
CA PRO A 149 -9.49 14.48 6.52
C PRO A 149 -10.33 14.00 5.33
N MET A 150 -11.23 13.04 5.57
CA MET A 150 -12.03 12.39 4.53
C MET A 150 -13.52 12.73 4.60
N GLU A 151 -13.94 13.54 5.57
CA GLU A 151 -15.35 13.85 5.83
C GLU A 151 -16.02 14.48 4.60
N GLU A 152 -15.34 15.44 3.98
CA GLU A 152 -15.83 16.10 2.76
C GLU A 152 -15.88 15.11 1.58
N SER A 153 -14.87 14.25 1.45
CA SER A 153 -14.83 13.23 0.40
C SER A 153 -16.01 12.27 0.55
N TYR A 154 -16.24 11.70 1.72
CA TYR A 154 -17.38 10.81 1.95
C TYR A 154 -18.72 11.49 1.65
N ALA A 155 -18.91 12.74 2.10
CA ALA A 155 -20.13 13.49 1.85
C ALA A 155 -20.34 13.77 0.36
N ALA A 156 -19.31 14.23 -0.36
CA ALA A 156 -19.41 14.57 -1.79
C ALA A 156 -19.68 13.33 -2.66
N PHE A 157 -19.07 12.19 -2.32
CA PHE A 157 -19.26 10.95 -3.07
C PHE A 157 -20.47 10.13 -2.58
N GLY A 158 -21.11 10.52 -1.47
CA GLY A 158 -22.25 9.80 -0.88
C GLY A 158 -21.89 8.39 -0.43
N LEU A 159 -20.67 8.20 0.08
CA LEU A 159 -20.16 6.92 0.58
C LEU A 159 -20.16 6.92 2.11
N ASP A 160 -20.45 5.76 2.71
CA ASP A 160 -20.39 5.59 4.15
C ASP A 160 -18.94 5.30 4.58
N PRO A 161 -18.35 6.08 5.50
CA PRO A 161 -17.04 5.76 6.09
C PRO A 161 -16.96 4.37 6.69
N ALA A 162 -18.03 3.82 7.24
CA ALA A 162 -18.10 2.50 7.84
C ALA A 162 -17.86 1.37 6.83
N ASP A 163 -18.12 1.62 5.54
CA ASP A 163 -17.88 0.66 4.46
C ASP A 163 -16.43 0.66 3.96
N THR A 164 -15.57 1.53 4.48
CA THR A 164 -14.16 1.61 4.06
C THR A 164 -13.35 0.56 4.77
N THR A 165 -12.62 -0.25 3.99
CA THR A 165 -11.80 -1.34 4.50
C THR A 165 -10.69 -0.82 5.42
N SER A 166 -10.61 -1.35 6.64
CA SER A 166 -9.47 -1.10 7.53
C SER A 166 -8.26 -1.93 7.13
N LEU A 167 -7.04 -1.49 7.49
CA LEU A 167 -5.85 -2.29 7.21
C LEU A 167 -5.84 -3.60 8.01
N GLU A 168 -6.40 -3.57 9.21
CA GLU A 168 -6.58 -4.74 10.05
C GLU A 168 -7.45 -5.81 9.36
N ASP A 169 -8.59 -5.40 8.81
CA ASP A 169 -9.51 -6.32 8.13
C ASP A 169 -8.89 -6.84 6.83
N TYR A 170 -8.24 -5.96 6.06
CA TYR A 170 -7.56 -6.32 4.82
C TYR A 170 -6.47 -7.38 5.03
N LEU A 171 -5.59 -7.18 6.02
CA LEU A 171 -4.52 -8.14 6.31
C LEU A 171 -5.06 -9.43 6.95
N ARG A 172 -6.08 -9.35 7.80
CA ARG A 172 -6.74 -10.53 8.37
C ARG A 172 -7.33 -11.41 7.28
N GLU A 173 -8.12 -10.84 6.37
CA GLU A 173 -8.71 -11.57 5.25
C GLU A 173 -7.64 -12.22 4.36
N TYR A 174 -6.56 -11.47 4.08
CA TYR A 174 -5.43 -12.00 3.33
C TYR A 174 -4.80 -13.22 4.01
N TYR A 175 -4.47 -13.12 5.30
CA TYR A 175 -3.85 -14.22 6.03
C TYR A 175 -4.78 -15.41 6.21
N ASP A 176 -6.05 -15.19 6.51
CA ASP A 176 -7.04 -16.26 6.62
C ASP A 176 -7.12 -17.05 5.30
N THR A 177 -7.14 -16.36 4.17
CA THR A 177 -7.21 -16.95 2.84
C THR A 177 -5.93 -17.73 2.52
N ILE A 178 -4.75 -17.16 2.73
CA ILE A 178 -3.48 -17.81 2.37
C ILE A 178 -3.18 -19.00 3.29
N LEU A 179 -3.41 -18.86 4.60
CA LEU A 179 -3.19 -19.94 5.56
C LEU A 179 -4.15 -21.11 5.32
N LYS A 180 -5.40 -20.84 4.93
CA LYS A 180 -6.33 -21.89 4.53
C LYS A 180 -5.83 -22.64 3.30
N ARG A 181 -5.40 -21.94 2.26
CA ARG A 181 -4.85 -22.58 1.03
C ARG A 181 -3.59 -23.41 1.32
N LEU A 182 -2.70 -22.91 2.17
CA LEU A 182 -1.49 -23.67 2.56
C LEU A 182 -1.85 -24.98 3.26
N ARG A 183 -2.79 -24.96 4.20
CA ARG A 183 -3.28 -26.19 4.87
C ARG A 183 -3.92 -27.18 3.90
N GLU A 184 -4.70 -26.68 2.94
CA GLU A 184 -5.31 -27.54 1.90
C GLU A 184 -4.24 -28.19 1.03
N MET A 185 -3.21 -27.43 0.60
CA MET A 185 -2.09 -27.97 -0.17
C MET A 185 -1.26 -29.01 0.61
N GLU A 186 -0.97 -28.76 1.89
CA GLU A 186 -0.28 -29.71 2.76
C GLU A 186 -1.07 -31.00 2.92
N ALA A 187 -2.39 -30.91 3.13
CA ALA A 187 -3.27 -32.07 3.24
C ALA A 187 -3.32 -32.91 1.95
N ASP A 188 -3.27 -32.28 0.79
CA ASP A 188 -3.25 -32.98 -0.50
C ASP A 188 -1.89 -33.63 -0.78
N LEU A 189 -0.79 -32.97 -0.44
CA LEU A 189 0.56 -33.55 -0.51
C LEU A 189 0.70 -34.78 0.39
N ASP A 190 0.16 -34.75 1.59
CA ASP A 190 0.15 -35.88 2.53
C ASP A 190 -0.67 -37.07 1.98
N LYS A 191 -1.81 -36.80 1.32
CA LYS A 191 -2.61 -37.85 0.68
C LYS A 191 -1.86 -38.51 -0.48
N ASP A 192 -1.17 -37.71 -1.30
CA ASP A 192 -0.40 -38.20 -2.44
C ASP A 192 0.87 -38.97 -2.00
N ALA A 193 1.52 -38.51 -0.92
CA ALA A 193 2.64 -39.23 -0.31
C ALA A 193 2.22 -40.61 0.23
N LYS A 194 1.05 -40.66 0.89
CA LYS A 194 0.48 -41.94 1.39
C LYS A 194 0.06 -42.89 0.26
N LYS A 195 -0.37 -42.38 -0.91
CA LYS A 195 -0.67 -43.20 -2.08
C LYS A 195 0.55 -43.80 -2.78
N LYS A 196 1.74 -43.17 -2.61
CA LYS A 196 2.98 -43.57 -3.25
C LYS A 196 3.84 -44.55 -2.41
N LEU A 197 3.44 -44.88 -1.18
CA LEU A 197 4.11 -45.89 -0.38
C LEU A 197 3.59 -47.29 -0.86
N PRO A 198 4.41 -48.09 -1.55
CA PRO A 198 4.07 -49.49 -1.81
C PRO A 198 4.15 -50.23 -0.49
N PHE A 199 3.13 -51.08 -0.27
CA PHE A 199 3.12 -52.03 0.85
C PHE A 199 4.33 -52.97 0.79
#